data_7cdc149da4e19238da570b72a63b8365
#
_entry.id   7cdc149da4e19238da570b72a63b8365
#
_cell.length_a   1.000
_cell.length_b   1.000
_cell.length_c   1.000
_cell.angle_alpha   90.00
_cell.angle_beta   90.00
_cell.angle_gamma   90.00
#
_symmetry.space_group_name_H-M   'P 1'
#
loop_
_entity.id
_entity.type
_entity.pdbx_description
1 polymer ?
#
loop_
_entity_poly.entity_id
_entity_poly.type
_entity_poly.pdbx_seq_one_letter_code
_entity_poly.pdbx_strand_id
1 'polypeptide(L)'
;WQGTRGWKCPVIIDNMMNLELLFEATALSGDSIFYNIAVKHADTTMAHHFRPDNSCYHVVDYDPETGEVRKRQTAQGYADESAWARGQAWALYGYTTCYRYTKDKKYLDQAQKVYNFIFNNKNMPEDLIPYWDMSAPNIPNEPRDVSTASCIASALYEISTMDVPDAAGYKMYADSIMVSLSSPAYRAALGTNGNFLLMHSVGSIPHNSEID
;
A
#
# COMPACT_ATOMS: atom_id res chain seq x y z
N TRP A 1 -8.57 11.23 -16.17
CA TRP A 1 -8.72 10.12 -15.23
C TRP A 1 -10.09 10.16 -14.52
N GLN A 2 -10.41 11.27 -13.88
CA GLN A 2 -11.68 11.45 -13.16
C GLN A 2 -12.88 11.52 -14.09
N GLY A 3 -12.78 12.23 -15.20
CA GLY A 3 -13.90 12.49 -16.12
C GLY A 3 -14.46 11.25 -16.81
N THR A 4 -13.64 10.22 -17.04
CA THR A 4 -14.08 9.01 -17.77
C THR A 4 -14.87 8.03 -16.90
N ARG A 5 -14.78 8.11 -15.57
CA ARG A 5 -15.41 7.18 -14.62
C ARG A 5 -16.58 7.80 -13.84
N GLY A 6 -16.91 9.07 -14.08
CA GLY A 6 -18.00 9.80 -13.41
C GLY A 6 -17.73 10.04 -11.92
N TRP A 7 -16.46 10.01 -11.48
CA TRP A 7 -16.05 10.35 -10.14
C TRP A 7 -16.15 11.86 -9.89
N LYS A 8 -16.56 12.25 -8.70
CA LYS A 8 -16.62 13.67 -8.29
C LYS A 8 -15.39 14.07 -7.47
N CYS A 9 -15.06 13.29 -6.44
CA CYS A 9 -13.91 13.53 -5.57
C CYS A 9 -13.27 12.19 -5.18
N PRO A 10 -12.54 11.53 -6.13
CA PRO A 10 -11.92 10.25 -5.87
C PRO A 10 -10.65 10.41 -5.04
N VAL A 11 -10.54 9.62 -3.98
CA VAL A 11 -9.36 9.49 -3.13
C VAL A 11 -8.85 8.06 -3.27
N ILE A 12 -7.57 7.91 -3.55
CA ILE A 12 -6.92 6.60 -3.68
C ILE A 12 -6.12 6.30 -2.42
N ILE A 13 -6.02 5.02 -2.10
CA ILE A 13 -5.25 4.57 -0.92
C ILE A 13 -3.78 4.97 -1.01
N ASP A 14 -3.24 5.14 -2.20
CA ASP A 14 -1.87 5.61 -2.48
C ASP A 14 -1.56 6.96 -1.84
N ASN A 15 -2.57 7.82 -1.66
CA ASN A 15 -2.39 9.11 -1.00
C ASN A 15 -1.80 8.98 0.41
N MET A 16 -1.94 7.83 1.03
CA MET A 16 -1.35 7.58 2.36
C MET A 16 0.17 7.71 2.36
N MET A 17 0.86 7.35 1.26
CA MET A 17 2.31 7.52 1.16
C MET A 17 2.74 9.00 1.10
N ASN A 18 1.85 9.90 0.64
CA ASN A 18 2.15 11.32 0.50
C ASN A 18 2.04 12.09 1.83
N LEU A 19 1.47 11.49 2.87
CA LEU A 19 1.28 12.15 4.16
C LEU A 19 2.61 12.47 4.85
N GLU A 20 3.66 11.70 4.55
CA GLU A 20 5.02 11.98 5.03
C GLU A 20 5.46 13.40 4.68
N LEU A 21 5.22 13.84 3.44
CA LEU A 21 5.55 15.20 3.00
C LEU A 21 4.85 16.25 3.86
N LEU A 22 3.61 16.02 4.27
CA LEU A 22 2.85 16.97 5.10
C LEU A 22 3.39 17.01 6.54
N PHE A 23 3.76 15.86 7.10
CA PHE A 23 4.39 15.80 8.41
C PHE A 23 5.76 16.52 8.40
N GLU A 24 6.59 16.27 7.37
CA GLU A 24 7.87 16.96 7.19
C GLU A 24 7.69 18.47 6.98
N ALA A 25 6.69 18.88 6.19
CA ALA A 25 6.38 20.30 6.01
C ALA A 25 6.05 20.97 7.36
N THR A 26 5.33 20.30 8.24
CA THR A 26 5.09 20.80 9.62
C THR A 26 6.39 20.91 10.41
N ALA A 27 7.24 19.89 10.36
CA ALA A 27 8.51 19.88 11.11
C ALA A 27 9.44 21.02 10.65
N LEU A 28 9.49 21.30 9.36
CA LEU A 28 10.35 22.33 8.77
C LEU A 28 9.79 23.75 8.93
N SER A 29 8.48 23.94 8.80
CA SER A 29 7.85 25.27 8.84
C SER A 29 7.36 25.69 10.21
N GLY A 30 7.10 24.74 11.10
CA GLY A 30 6.39 24.98 12.37
C GLY A 30 4.88 25.18 12.21
N ASP A 31 4.35 25.13 10.96
CA ASP A 31 2.92 25.30 10.72
C ASP A 31 2.17 23.97 10.87
N SER A 32 1.28 23.91 11.86
CA SER A 32 0.48 22.73 12.16
C SER A 32 -0.63 22.43 11.15
N ILE A 33 -0.89 23.32 10.18
CA ILE A 33 -1.92 23.10 9.16
C ILE A 33 -1.67 21.81 8.37
N PHE A 34 -0.42 21.55 8.01
CA PHE A 34 -0.04 20.35 7.25
C PHE A 34 -0.24 19.07 8.07
N TYR A 35 0.15 19.09 9.37
CA TYR A 35 -0.11 17.99 10.29
C TYR A 35 -1.59 17.69 10.41
N ASN A 36 -2.42 18.73 10.60
CA ASN A 36 -3.86 18.57 10.75
C ASN A 36 -4.51 17.99 9.48
N ILE A 37 -4.04 18.39 8.29
CA ILE A 37 -4.49 17.83 7.02
C ILE A 37 -4.11 16.35 6.94
N ALA A 38 -2.87 15.98 7.26
CA ALA A 38 -2.39 14.60 7.22
C ALA A 38 -3.19 13.69 8.15
N VAL A 39 -3.39 14.11 9.40
CA VAL A 39 -4.18 13.37 10.40
C VAL A 39 -5.63 13.19 9.94
N LYS A 40 -6.27 14.28 9.48
CA LYS A 40 -7.65 14.22 8.99
C LYS A 40 -7.78 13.29 7.78
N HIS A 41 -6.82 13.32 6.86
CA HIS A 41 -6.80 12.42 5.70
C HIS A 41 -6.65 10.96 6.15
N ALA A 42 -5.70 10.66 7.05
CA ALA A 42 -5.48 9.31 7.56
C ALA A 42 -6.71 8.75 8.29
N ASP A 43 -7.37 9.58 9.13
CA ASP A 43 -8.58 9.18 9.86
C ASP A 43 -9.76 8.92 8.91
N THR A 44 -9.94 9.77 7.90
CA THR A 44 -10.99 9.59 6.90
C THR A 44 -10.74 8.33 6.07
N THR A 45 -9.49 8.08 5.68
CA THR A 45 -9.09 6.87 4.97
C THR A 45 -9.34 5.63 5.83
N MET A 46 -9.01 5.66 7.12
CA MET A 46 -9.27 4.57 8.05
C MET A 46 -10.76 4.24 8.16
N ALA A 47 -11.61 5.26 8.17
CA ALA A 47 -13.06 5.09 8.28
C ALA A 47 -13.71 4.51 7.01
N HIS A 48 -13.16 4.81 5.83
CA HIS A 48 -13.88 4.56 4.59
C HIS A 48 -13.24 3.59 3.60
N HIS A 49 -11.91 3.38 3.65
CA HIS A 49 -11.21 2.54 2.67
C HIS A 49 -11.12 1.07 3.07
N PHE A 50 -11.43 0.70 4.30
CA PHE A 50 -11.22 -0.67 4.76
C PHE A 50 -12.50 -1.50 4.78
N ARG A 51 -12.35 -2.78 4.40
CA ARG A 51 -13.36 -3.81 4.52
C ARG A 51 -13.29 -4.46 5.91
N PRO A 52 -14.28 -5.25 6.30
CA PRO A 52 -14.27 -5.95 7.59
C PRO A 52 -13.08 -6.90 7.80
N ASP A 53 -12.48 -7.42 6.71
CA ASP A 53 -11.30 -8.27 6.73
C ASP A 53 -9.98 -7.48 6.79
N ASN A 54 -10.07 -6.14 6.86
CA ASN A 54 -8.97 -5.17 6.84
C ASN A 54 -8.22 -5.05 5.50
N SER A 55 -8.72 -5.64 4.41
CA SER A 55 -8.28 -5.23 3.08
C SER A 55 -8.78 -3.83 2.75
N CYS A 56 -8.08 -3.11 1.89
CA CYS A 56 -8.52 -1.78 1.49
C CYS A 56 -9.03 -1.74 0.05
N TYR A 57 -10.00 -0.86 -0.18
CA TYR A 57 -10.40 -0.42 -1.52
C TYR A 57 -9.30 0.47 -2.11
N HIS A 58 -9.12 0.39 -3.44
CA HIS A 58 -8.20 1.28 -4.13
C HIS A 58 -8.73 2.72 -4.15
N VAL A 59 -9.98 2.92 -4.55
CA VAL A 59 -10.61 4.23 -4.75
C VAL A 59 -11.86 4.35 -3.92
N VAL A 60 -11.98 5.44 -3.18
CA VAL A 60 -13.24 5.89 -2.57
C VAL A 60 -13.60 7.24 -3.18
N ASP A 61 -14.77 7.31 -3.83
CA ASP A 61 -15.28 8.54 -4.42
C ASP A 61 -16.25 9.20 -3.46
N TYR A 62 -16.02 10.47 -3.16
CA TYR A 62 -16.82 11.25 -2.23
C TYR A 62 -17.71 12.27 -2.97
N ASP A 63 -18.76 12.65 -2.32
CA ASP A 63 -19.51 13.85 -2.69
C ASP A 63 -18.76 15.08 -2.12
N PRO A 64 -18.34 16.03 -2.98
CA PRO A 64 -17.54 17.17 -2.53
C PRO A 64 -18.32 18.18 -1.67
N GLU A 65 -19.66 18.14 -1.70
CA GLU A 65 -20.51 19.06 -0.94
C GLU A 65 -20.82 18.49 0.46
N THR A 66 -21.11 17.18 0.54
CA THR A 66 -21.51 16.55 1.80
C THR A 66 -20.40 15.79 2.49
N GLY A 67 -19.35 15.39 1.75
CA GLY A 67 -18.27 14.52 2.24
C GLY A 67 -18.67 13.05 2.34
N GLU A 68 -19.89 12.67 1.92
CA GLU A 68 -20.37 11.30 1.98
C GLU A 68 -19.71 10.40 0.93
N VAL A 69 -19.53 9.13 1.28
CA VAL A 69 -19.03 8.13 0.33
C VAL A 69 -20.10 7.82 -0.72
N ARG A 70 -19.76 8.08 -1.98
CA ARG A 70 -20.61 7.75 -3.13
C ARG A 70 -20.40 6.35 -3.63
N LYS A 71 -19.12 5.94 -3.78
CA LYS A 71 -18.74 4.64 -4.33
C LYS A 71 -17.38 4.20 -3.78
N ARG A 72 -17.18 2.88 -3.72
CA ARG A 72 -15.89 2.24 -3.52
C ARG A 72 -15.56 1.44 -4.74
N GLN A 73 -14.38 1.62 -5.31
CA GLN A 73 -14.02 1.06 -6.61
C GLN A 73 -12.52 0.77 -6.71
N THR A 74 -12.13 0.23 -7.84
CA THR A 74 -10.72 0.12 -8.23
C THR A 74 -10.44 0.87 -9.54
N ALA A 75 -9.20 1.29 -9.72
CA ALA A 75 -8.68 1.77 -10.99
C ALA A 75 -7.64 0.81 -11.56
N GLN A 76 -6.80 0.22 -10.71
CA GLN A 76 -5.68 -0.62 -11.10
C GLN A 76 -5.81 -2.08 -10.62
N GLY A 77 -6.72 -2.38 -9.72
CA GLY A 77 -7.02 -3.74 -9.26
C GLY A 77 -7.89 -4.53 -10.23
N TYR A 78 -8.07 -5.81 -9.95
CA TYR A 78 -8.83 -6.75 -10.76
C TYR A 78 -10.33 -6.40 -10.83
N ALA A 79 -10.92 -6.08 -9.69
CA ALA A 79 -12.34 -5.72 -9.56
C ALA A 79 -12.54 -4.76 -8.38
N ASP A 80 -13.71 -4.09 -8.32
CA ASP A 80 -14.01 -3.13 -7.25
C ASP A 80 -13.91 -3.76 -5.85
N GLU A 81 -14.26 -5.04 -5.71
CA GLU A 81 -14.18 -5.78 -4.46
C GLU A 81 -12.87 -6.57 -4.30
N SER A 82 -11.93 -6.50 -5.22
CA SER A 82 -10.63 -7.17 -5.09
C SER A 82 -9.67 -6.41 -4.17
N ALA A 83 -8.62 -7.10 -3.75
CA ALA A 83 -7.55 -6.53 -2.95
C ALA A 83 -6.31 -6.30 -3.83
N TRP A 84 -6.27 -5.16 -4.53
CA TRP A 84 -5.10 -4.75 -5.29
C TRP A 84 -3.87 -4.68 -4.38
N ALA A 85 -2.84 -5.48 -4.71
CA ALA A 85 -1.76 -5.76 -3.76
C ALA A 85 -0.96 -4.52 -3.38
N ARG A 86 -0.61 -3.67 -4.35
CA ARG A 86 0.13 -2.43 -4.08
C ARG A 86 -0.67 -1.45 -3.24
N GLY A 87 -2.01 -1.45 -3.35
CA GLY A 87 -2.88 -0.67 -2.47
C GLY A 87 -2.77 -1.11 -1.01
N GLN A 88 -2.69 -2.43 -0.75
CA GLN A 88 -2.47 -2.95 0.61
C GLN A 88 -1.10 -2.50 1.14
N ALA A 89 -0.07 -2.52 0.28
CA ALA A 89 1.28 -2.05 0.64
C ALA A 89 1.29 -0.55 0.99
N TRP A 90 0.60 0.29 0.21
CA TRP A 90 0.48 1.72 0.51
C TRP A 90 -0.25 1.99 1.82
N ALA A 91 -1.28 1.20 2.13
CA ALA A 91 -1.95 1.28 3.43
C ALA A 91 -1.00 0.94 4.57
N LEU A 92 -0.26 -0.17 4.49
CA LEU A 92 0.71 -0.57 5.50
C LEU A 92 1.79 0.52 5.68
N TYR A 93 2.40 0.98 4.59
CA TYR A 93 3.42 2.03 4.61
C TYR A 93 2.89 3.33 5.22
N GLY A 94 1.75 3.79 4.75
CA GLY A 94 1.19 5.08 5.18
C GLY A 94 0.78 5.10 6.65
N TYR A 95 0.18 4.02 7.18
CA TYR A 95 -0.17 3.96 8.61
C TYR A 95 1.06 3.77 9.50
N THR A 96 2.10 3.08 9.03
CA THR A 96 3.39 3.03 9.72
C THR A 96 3.99 4.44 9.81
N THR A 97 3.98 5.19 8.73
CA THR A 97 4.42 6.59 8.66
C THR A 97 3.58 7.48 9.61
N CYS A 98 2.25 7.35 9.58
CA CYS A 98 1.40 8.12 10.49
C CYS A 98 1.74 7.83 11.96
N TYR A 99 1.99 6.58 12.33
CA TYR A 99 2.41 6.24 13.69
C TYR A 99 3.78 6.83 14.01
N ARG A 100 4.73 6.83 13.09
CA ARG A 100 6.06 7.45 13.29
C ARG A 100 5.96 8.90 13.75
N TYR A 101 5.12 9.70 13.08
CA TYR A 101 5.00 11.14 13.36
C TYR A 101 4.06 11.49 14.51
N THR A 102 2.98 10.74 14.68
CA THR A 102 1.94 11.09 15.65
C THR A 102 2.09 10.37 16.98
N LYS A 103 2.70 9.18 16.99
CA LYS A 103 2.71 8.23 18.11
C LYS A 103 1.30 7.80 18.57
N ASP A 104 0.26 8.10 17.78
CA ASP A 104 -1.09 7.66 18.07
C ASP A 104 -1.24 6.18 17.73
N LYS A 105 -1.51 5.38 18.76
CA LYS A 105 -1.60 3.92 18.67
C LYS A 105 -2.64 3.44 17.66
N LYS A 106 -3.68 4.21 17.37
CA LYS A 106 -4.69 3.82 16.37
C LYS A 106 -4.09 3.55 14.98
N TYR A 107 -3.03 4.29 14.61
CA TYR A 107 -2.34 4.09 13.33
C TYR A 107 -1.46 2.83 13.34
N LEU A 108 -0.81 2.55 14.46
CA LEU A 108 -0.09 1.28 14.63
C LEU A 108 -1.07 0.10 14.55
N ASP A 109 -2.19 0.17 15.27
CA ASP A 109 -3.21 -0.87 15.26
C ASP A 109 -3.77 -1.09 13.83
N GLN A 110 -3.94 -0.02 13.05
CA GLN A 110 -4.36 -0.13 11.65
C GLN A 110 -3.27 -0.75 10.76
N ALA A 111 -2.01 -0.35 10.91
CA ALA A 111 -0.89 -0.97 10.21
C ALA A 111 -0.80 -2.47 10.49
N GLN A 112 -0.96 -2.88 11.76
CA GLN A 112 -0.97 -4.29 12.17
C GLN A 112 -2.14 -5.09 11.57
N LYS A 113 -3.33 -4.48 11.45
CA LYS A 113 -4.47 -5.12 10.78
C LYS A 113 -4.20 -5.36 9.29
N VAL A 114 -3.62 -4.37 8.60
CA VAL A 114 -3.23 -4.51 7.19
C VAL A 114 -2.13 -5.56 7.03
N TYR A 115 -1.11 -5.54 7.89
CA TYR A 115 -0.07 -6.57 7.93
C TYR A 115 -0.67 -7.97 8.07
N ASN A 116 -1.57 -8.15 9.03
CA ASN A 116 -2.24 -9.44 9.24
C ASN A 116 -3.06 -9.87 8.02
N PHE A 117 -3.75 -8.95 7.35
CA PHE A 117 -4.46 -9.25 6.10
C PHE A 117 -3.49 -9.74 5.03
N ILE A 118 -2.37 -9.05 4.82
CA ILE A 118 -1.39 -9.39 3.78
C ILE A 118 -0.79 -10.78 4.02
N PHE A 119 -0.27 -11.03 5.22
CA PHE A 119 0.51 -12.24 5.50
C PHE A 119 -0.33 -13.47 5.86
N ASN A 120 -1.59 -13.30 6.27
CA ASN A 120 -2.55 -14.39 6.45
C ASN A 120 -3.40 -14.66 5.20
N ASN A 121 -3.20 -13.91 4.11
CA ASN A 121 -3.92 -14.14 2.88
C ASN A 121 -3.48 -15.47 2.25
N LYS A 122 -4.44 -16.35 1.96
CA LYS A 122 -4.18 -17.66 1.37
C LYS A 122 -3.44 -17.63 0.02
N ASN A 123 -3.48 -16.48 -0.64
CA ASN A 123 -2.84 -16.26 -1.94
C ASN A 123 -1.47 -15.57 -1.80
N MET A 124 -0.97 -15.34 -0.59
CA MET A 124 0.41 -14.88 -0.40
C MET A 124 1.36 -16.02 -0.76
N PRO A 125 2.26 -15.82 -1.73
CA PRO A 125 3.21 -16.85 -2.12
C PRO A 125 4.28 -17.11 -1.06
N GLU A 126 4.90 -18.30 -1.09
CA GLU A 126 5.95 -18.69 -0.14
C GLU A 126 7.18 -17.79 -0.21
N ASP A 127 7.48 -17.22 -1.39
CA ASP A 127 8.59 -16.28 -1.59
C ASP A 127 8.28 -14.85 -1.15
N LEU A 128 7.07 -14.60 -0.67
CA LEU A 128 6.58 -13.31 -0.19
C LEU A 128 6.58 -12.17 -1.22
N ILE A 129 6.65 -12.50 -2.51
CA ILE A 129 6.43 -11.54 -3.59
C ILE A 129 4.98 -11.64 -4.05
N PRO A 130 4.12 -10.67 -3.73
CA PRO A 130 2.68 -10.79 -4.01
C PRO A 130 2.37 -10.86 -5.51
N TYR A 131 1.23 -11.45 -5.83
CA TYR A 131 0.60 -11.21 -7.12
C TYR A 131 0.11 -9.76 -7.20
N TRP A 132 -0.07 -9.25 -8.42
CA TRP A 132 -0.52 -7.86 -8.65
C TRP A 132 -1.85 -7.50 -7.97
N ASP A 133 -2.71 -8.50 -7.78
CA ASP A 133 -3.94 -8.41 -7.00
C ASP A 133 -4.12 -9.72 -6.21
N MET A 134 -4.37 -9.62 -4.92
CA MET A 134 -4.48 -10.79 -4.04
C MET A 134 -5.76 -11.60 -4.27
N SER A 135 -6.67 -11.09 -5.11
CA SER A 135 -7.91 -11.73 -5.53
C SER A 135 -7.94 -12.05 -7.03
N ALA A 136 -6.80 -11.96 -7.72
CA ALA A 136 -6.71 -12.23 -9.15
C ALA A 136 -7.17 -13.66 -9.48
N PRO A 137 -7.90 -13.87 -10.61
CA PRO A 137 -8.66 -15.10 -10.82
C PRO A 137 -7.82 -16.32 -11.19
N ASN A 138 -6.63 -16.10 -11.77
CA ASN A 138 -5.80 -17.20 -12.29
C ASN A 138 -4.60 -17.52 -11.38
N ILE A 139 -4.58 -17.08 -10.12
CA ILE A 139 -3.54 -17.49 -9.18
C ILE A 139 -3.46 -19.02 -9.14
N PRO A 140 -2.26 -19.63 -9.27
CA PRO A 140 -0.92 -19.06 -9.20
C PRO A 140 -0.31 -18.54 -10.51
N ASN A 141 -1.05 -18.48 -11.62
CA ASN A 141 -0.55 -18.09 -12.94
C ASN A 141 -0.77 -16.59 -13.23
N GLU A 142 -0.70 -15.76 -12.23
CA GLU A 142 -0.82 -14.31 -12.33
C GLU A 142 0.54 -13.61 -12.23
N PRO A 143 0.72 -12.43 -12.82
CA PRO A 143 1.93 -11.64 -12.65
C PRO A 143 2.24 -11.32 -11.18
N ARG A 144 3.53 -11.34 -10.84
CA ARG A 144 4.04 -10.86 -9.55
C ARG A 144 4.24 -9.36 -9.58
N ASP A 145 4.25 -8.73 -8.42
CA ASP A 145 4.53 -7.28 -8.31
C ASP A 145 5.61 -6.99 -7.27
N VAL A 146 6.87 -6.90 -7.74
CA VAL A 146 8.02 -6.57 -6.88
C VAL A 146 7.93 -5.16 -6.28
N SER A 147 7.19 -4.25 -6.91
CA SER A 147 6.98 -2.91 -6.35
C SER A 147 6.16 -2.98 -5.07
N THR A 148 5.15 -3.83 -5.04
CA THR A 148 4.38 -4.14 -3.83
C THR A 148 5.26 -4.72 -2.73
N ALA A 149 6.08 -5.74 -3.05
CA ALA A 149 6.98 -6.37 -2.09
C ALA A 149 7.99 -5.37 -1.50
N SER A 150 8.55 -4.50 -2.35
CA SER A 150 9.50 -3.47 -1.92
C SER A 150 8.88 -2.47 -0.95
N CYS A 151 7.64 -2.05 -1.22
CA CYS A 151 6.89 -1.15 -0.35
C CYS A 151 6.57 -1.81 1.01
N ILE A 152 6.14 -3.09 0.99
CA ILE A 152 5.91 -3.87 2.21
C ILE A 152 7.19 -3.97 3.03
N ALA A 153 8.32 -4.37 2.41
CA ALA A 153 9.59 -4.51 3.10
C ALA A 153 10.04 -3.19 3.75
N SER A 154 9.89 -2.06 3.05
CA SER A 154 10.18 -0.72 3.60
C SER A 154 9.38 -0.43 4.86
N ALA A 155 8.07 -0.64 4.82
CA ALA A 155 7.19 -0.44 5.97
C ALA A 155 7.55 -1.36 7.14
N LEU A 156 7.87 -2.64 6.87
CA LEU A 156 8.22 -3.61 7.90
C LEU A 156 9.58 -3.31 8.54
N TYR A 157 10.57 -2.87 7.76
CA TYR A 157 11.84 -2.41 8.34
C TYR A 157 11.61 -1.22 9.26
N GLU A 158 10.82 -0.25 8.84
CA GLU A 158 10.54 0.92 9.64
C GLU A 158 9.85 0.54 10.95
N ILE A 159 8.74 -0.22 10.91
CA ILE A 159 8.00 -0.61 12.11
C ILE A 159 8.85 -1.47 13.05
N SER A 160 9.79 -2.26 12.52
CA SER A 160 10.70 -3.09 13.31
C SER A 160 11.72 -2.28 14.15
N THR A 161 11.92 -1.00 13.82
CA THR A 161 12.80 -0.09 14.58
C THR A 161 12.06 0.66 15.70
N MET A 162 10.74 0.50 15.77
CA MET A 162 9.91 1.18 16.75
C MET A 162 9.73 0.31 17.99
N ASP A 163 9.36 0.94 19.11
CA ASP A 163 8.99 0.22 20.33
C ASP A 163 7.57 -0.35 20.20
N VAL A 164 7.49 -1.50 19.54
CA VAL A 164 6.23 -2.19 19.22
C VAL A 164 6.33 -3.68 19.53
N PRO A 165 5.22 -4.33 19.86
CA PRO A 165 5.17 -5.77 19.99
C PRO A 165 5.64 -6.45 18.68
N ASP A 166 6.39 -7.54 18.81
CA ASP A 166 6.87 -8.37 17.70
C ASP A 166 7.74 -7.63 16.64
N ALA A 167 8.50 -6.61 17.06
CA ALA A 167 9.44 -5.92 16.18
C ALA A 167 10.38 -6.88 15.42
N ALA A 168 10.80 -7.97 16.08
CA ALA A 168 11.65 -9.01 15.48
C ALA A 168 10.92 -9.77 14.36
N GLY A 169 9.62 -10.04 14.51
CA GLY A 169 8.80 -10.69 13.49
C GLY A 169 8.67 -9.83 12.24
N TYR A 170 8.41 -8.53 12.37
CA TYR A 170 8.39 -7.60 11.23
C TYR A 170 9.72 -7.59 10.48
N LYS A 171 10.83 -7.52 11.22
CA LYS A 171 12.17 -7.57 10.62
C LYS A 171 12.41 -8.88 9.86
N MET A 172 12.03 -10.02 10.43
CA MET A 172 12.17 -11.32 9.79
C MET A 172 11.44 -11.40 8.45
N TYR A 173 10.19 -10.91 8.37
CA TYR A 173 9.45 -10.85 7.11
C TYR A 173 10.10 -9.89 6.10
N ALA A 174 10.56 -8.72 6.54
CA ALA A 174 11.28 -7.78 5.69
C ALA A 174 12.56 -8.41 5.11
N ASP A 175 13.38 -9.06 5.96
CA ASP A 175 14.59 -9.77 5.52
C ASP A 175 14.26 -10.88 4.50
N SER A 176 13.19 -11.64 4.71
CA SER A 176 12.75 -12.70 3.80
C SER A 176 12.32 -12.16 2.44
N ILE A 177 11.57 -11.05 2.41
CA ILE A 177 11.21 -10.35 1.17
C ILE A 177 12.49 -9.88 0.44
N MET A 178 13.45 -9.29 1.16
CA MET A 178 14.69 -8.81 0.56
C MET A 178 15.54 -9.95 0.01
N VAL A 179 15.55 -11.12 0.65
CA VAL A 179 16.19 -12.33 0.10
C VAL A 179 15.56 -12.71 -1.23
N SER A 180 14.22 -12.76 -1.30
CA SER A 180 13.50 -13.06 -2.54
C SER A 180 13.79 -12.03 -3.63
N LEU A 181 13.67 -10.74 -3.34
CA LEU A 181 13.95 -9.65 -4.30
C LEU A 181 15.40 -9.64 -4.79
N SER A 182 16.34 -10.11 -3.98
CA SER A 182 17.76 -10.19 -4.34
C SER A 182 18.11 -11.43 -5.16
N SER A 183 17.19 -12.37 -5.30
CA SER A 183 17.40 -13.60 -6.06
C SER A 183 17.42 -13.34 -7.58
N PRO A 184 18.02 -14.23 -8.38
CA PRO A 184 17.99 -14.12 -9.84
C PRO A 184 16.58 -14.17 -10.45
N ALA A 185 15.57 -14.62 -9.70
CA ALA A 185 14.18 -14.63 -10.15
C ALA A 185 13.59 -13.22 -10.28
N TYR A 186 14.07 -12.27 -9.46
CA TYR A 186 13.51 -10.92 -9.40
C TYR A 186 14.54 -9.82 -9.63
N ARG A 187 15.82 -10.10 -9.39
CA ARG A 187 16.90 -9.15 -9.61
C ARG A 187 17.42 -9.26 -11.04
N ALA A 188 17.34 -8.18 -11.79
CA ALA A 188 17.88 -8.11 -13.14
C ALA A 188 19.41 -8.29 -13.15
N ALA A 189 19.93 -8.94 -14.18
CA ALA A 189 21.36 -8.99 -14.43
C ALA A 189 21.89 -7.58 -14.75
N LEU A 190 23.13 -7.30 -14.34
CA LEU A 190 23.75 -6.00 -14.55
C LEU A 190 23.77 -5.63 -16.04
N GLY A 191 23.31 -4.42 -16.37
CA GLY A 191 23.26 -3.92 -17.74
C GLY A 191 22.07 -4.42 -18.56
N THR A 192 21.12 -5.09 -17.94
CA THR A 192 19.86 -5.54 -18.58
C THR A 192 18.65 -4.75 -18.05
N ASN A 193 17.44 -5.14 -18.45
CA ASN A 193 16.17 -4.62 -17.95
C ASN A 193 16.07 -3.08 -17.97
N GLY A 194 16.58 -2.41 -19.02
CA GLY A 194 16.52 -0.95 -19.12
C GLY A 194 17.18 -0.19 -17.97
N ASN A 195 18.11 -0.83 -17.25
CA ASN A 195 18.75 -0.37 -15.99
C ASN A 195 17.81 -0.34 -14.77
N PHE A 196 16.62 -0.91 -14.83
CA PHE A 196 15.82 -1.18 -13.63
C PHE A 196 16.40 -2.37 -12.85
N LEU A 197 16.44 -2.23 -11.53
CA LEU A 197 17.07 -3.22 -10.65
C LEU A 197 16.24 -4.51 -10.54
N LEU A 198 14.91 -4.37 -10.52
CA LEU A 198 13.98 -5.47 -10.32
C LEU A 198 13.16 -5.75 -11.58
N MET A 199 12.81 -7.01 -11.77
CA MET A 199 11.92 -7.52 -12.82
C MET A 199 10.57 -7.89 -12.20
N HIS A 200 9.54 -8.05 -13.04
CA HIS A 200 8.20 -8.49 -12.63
C HIS A 200 7.45 -7.46 -11.79
N SER A 201 7.34 -6.26 -12.32
CA SER A 201 6.45 -5.21 -11.82
C SER A 201 5.17 -5.13 -12.64
N VAL A 202 4.10 -4.71 -11.99
CA VAL A 202 2.83 -4.44 -12.66
C VAL A 202 2.40 -2.99 -12.41
N GLY A 203 2.38 -2.17 -13.45
CA GLY A 203 1.81 -0.84 -13.38
C GLY A 203 0.30 -0.89 -13.26
N SER A 204 -0.39 -1.34 -14.33
CA SER A 204 -1.85 -1.49 -14.33
C SER A 204 -2.32 -2.46 -15.39
N ILE A 205 -2.72 -3.66 -15.01
CA ILE A 205 -3.30 -4.65 -15.93
C ILE A 205 -4.58 -4.14 -16.59
N PRO A 206 -5.54 -3.52 -15.87
CA PRO A 206 -6.75 -3.00 -16.52
C PRO A 206 -6.49 -1.95 -17.61
N HIS A 207 -5.33 -1.29 -17.57
CA HIS A 207 -4.94 -0.31 -18.59
C HIS A 207 -3.89 -0.84 -19.57
N ASN A 208 -3.54 -2.14 -19.46
CA ASN A 208 -2.49 -2.78 -20.26
C ASN A 208 -1.18 -1.96 -20.26
N SER A 209 -0.77 -1.53 -19.08
CA SER A 209 0.35 -0.62 -18.86
C SER A 209 1.39 -1.26 -17.97
N GLU A 210 2.66 -1.23 -18.43
CA GLU A 210 3.83 -1.56 -17.62
C GLU A 210 3.75 -2.94 -16.95
N ILE A 211 3.57 -3.97 -17.75
CA ILE A 211 3.59 -5.37 -17.31
C ILE A 211 4.85 -5.99 -17.90
N ASP A 212 5.76 -6.44 -17.04
CA ASP A 212 6.98 -7.16 -17.42
C ASP A 212 7.04 -8.59 -16.87
#